data_b304f2edfd7a42bc7a8e800e674b44ed
#
_entry.id   b304f2edfd7a42bc7a8e800e674b44ed
#
_cell.length_a   1.000
_cell.length_b   1.000
_cell.length_c   1.000
_cell.angle_alpha   90.00
_cell.angle_beta   90.00
_cell.angle_gamma   90.00
#
_symmetry.space_group_name_H-M   'P 1'
#
loop_
_entity.id
_entity.type
_entity.pdbx_description
1 polymer ?
#
loop_
_entity_poly.entity_id
_entity_poly.type
_entity_poly.pdbx_seq_one_letter_code
_entity_poly.pdbx_strand_id
1 'polypeptide(L)'
;PDTSQQLRVLGFMNEDLIYGNVLDGDSLTDENGHTVDGITSIKIEDFDGNIKKEYHQDGYYITEVMVGSSMMEFNLSEKNGNVYTVKNKDNIMNNKKTSADLVSVEQTSTTRQGVIVKLVFTDKPEADEPLILTAKIKNGNENIVQVEVDKSQLGNVYYVYARGGLD
;
A
#
# COMPACT_ATOMS: atom_id res chain seq x y z
N PRO A 1 11.94 -10.68 -27.31
CA PRO A 1 12.36 -9.62 -26.40
C PRO A 1 13.79 -9.28 -26.74
N ASP A 2 14.04 -7.99 -26.92
CA ASP A 2 15.37 -7.46 -27.15
C ASP A 2 16.21 -7.73 -25.91
N THR A 3 17.29 -8.48 -26.02
CA THR A 3 18.13 -8.91 -24.91
C THR A 3 18.95 -7.75 -24.30
N SER A 4 18.86 -6.56 -24.87
CA SER A 4 19.54 -5.35 -24.41
C SER A 4 18.76 -4.56 -23.33
N GLN A 5 17.57 -4.98 -22.96
CA GLN A 5 16.72 -4.30 -21.99
C GLN A 5 16.50 -5.16 -20.75
N GLN A 6 16.66 -4.54 -19.60
CA GLN A 6 16.35 -5.14 -18.30
C GLN A 6 15.10 -4.49 -17.71
N LEU A 7 14.21 -5.30 -17.13
CA LEU A 7 13.07 -4.82 -16.38
C LEU A 7 13.45 -4.67 -14.91
N ARG A 8 13.12 -3.52 -14.34
CA ARG A 8 13.25 -3.24 -12.90
C ARG A 8 11.88 -3.05 -12.30
N VAL A 9 11.50 -3.92 -11.38
CA VAL A 9 10.28 -3.72 -10.58
C VAL A 9 10.52 -2.56 -9.63
N LEU A 10 9.64 -1.56 -9.68
CA LEU A 10 9.72 -0.34 -8.88
C LEU A 10 8.77 -0.39 -7.68
N GLY A 11 7.66 -1.10 -7.79
CA GLY A 11 6.68 -1.25 -6.72
C GLY A 11 5.29 -1.55 -7.22
N PHE A 12 4.33 -1.32 -6.32
CA PHE A 12 2.91 -1.47 -6.61
C PHE A 12 2.16 -0.21 -6.16
N MET A 13 1.18 0.20 -6.93
CA MET A 13 0.28 1.29 -6.59
C MET A 13 -1.15 0.88 -6.93
N ASN A 14 -2.00 0.77 -5.90
CA ASN A 14 -3.38 0.30 -6.04
C ASN A 14 -3.50 -1.04 -6.79
N GLU A 15 -2.71 -2.03 -6.39
CA GLU A 15 -2.67 -3.36 -6.99
C GLU A 15 -2.02 -3.43 -8.38
N ASP A 16 -1.76 -2.29 -9.03
CA ASP A 16 -1.08 -2.25 -10.32
C ASP A 16 0.44 -2.37 -10.15
N LEU A 17 1.08 -3.20 -10.98
CA LEU A 17 2.53 -3.37 -11.02
C LEU A 17 3.19 -2.18 -11.72
N ILE A 18 4.22 -1.64 -11.10
CA ILE A 18 5.04 -0.57 -11.67
C ILE A 18 6.42 -1.12 -11.96
N TYR A 19 6.87 -0.98 -13.19
CA TYR A 19 8.21 -1.39 -13.60
C TYR A 19 8.82 -0.42 -14.59
N GLY A 20 10.15 -0.39 -14.62
CA GLY A 20 10.93 0.44 -15.51
C GLY A 20 11.77 -0.38 -16.47
N ASN A 21 12.05 0.19 -17.65
CA ASN A 21 13.01 -0.35 -18.60
C ASN A 21 14.37 0.31 -18.40
N VAL A 22 15.40 -0.49 -18.26
CA VAL A 22 16.81 -0.04 -18.15
C VAL A 22 17.58 -0.68 -19.31
N LEU A 23 18.32 0.12 -20.07
CA LEU A 23 19.19 -0.38 -21.13
C LEU A 23 20.52 -0.85 -20.56
N ASP A 24 21.15 -1.79 -21.27
CA ASP A 24 22.51 -2.22 -20.91
C ASP A 24 23.46 -1.03 -20.90
N GLY A 25 24.19 -0.85 -19.79
CA GLY A 25 25.08 0.27 -19.57
C GLY A 25 24.45 1.51 -18.95
N ASP A 26 23.15 1.47 -18.61
CA ASP A 26 22.46 2.55 -17.92
C ASP A 26 22.31 2.31 -16.40
N SER A 27 22.80 1.17 -15.89
CA SER A 27 23.01 0.97 -14.45
C SER A 27 24.44 1.41 -14.09
N LEU A 28 24.57 2.51 -13.36
CA LEU A 28 25.86 3.07 -12.97
C LEU A 28 26.11 2.83 -11.49
N THR A 29 27.30 2.29 -11.17
CA THR A 29 27.71 2.08 -9.78
C THR A 29 28.79 3.09 -9.41
N ASP A 30 28.58 3.81 -8.31
CA ASP A 30 29.55 4.77 -7.78
C ASP A 30 30.70 4.08 -7.03
N GLU A 31 31.69 4.87 -6.60
CA GLU A 31 32.86 4.37 -5.85
C GLU A 31 32.49 3.76 -4.49
N ASN A 32 31.30 4.06 -3.96
CA ASN A 32 30.79 3.53 -2.69
C ASN A 32 29.96 2.25 -2.89
N GLY A 33 29.80 1.79 -4.12
CA GLY A 33 29.01 0.60 -4.47
C GLY A 33 27.49 0.87 -4.59
N HIS A 34 27.04 2.13 -4.58
CA HIS A 34 25.65 2.47 -4.83
C HIS A 34 25.38 2.41 -6.34
N THR A 35 24.38 1.66 -6.71
CA THR A 35 23.94 1.54 -8.11
C THR A 35 22.70 2.39 -8.34
N VAL A 36 22.77 3.24 -9.37
CA VAL A 36 21.64 4.03 -9.86
C VAL A 36 21.28 3.53 -11.24
N ASP A 37 20.05 3.08 -11.39
CA ASP A 37 19.50 2.66 -12.67
C ASP A 37 18.95 3.88 -13.42
N GLY A 38 19.40 4.08 -14.65
CA GLY A 38 18.83 5.05 -15.58
C GLY A 38 17.65 4.43 -16.33
N ILE A 39 16.46 4.65 -15.79
CA ILE A 39 15.23 4.10 -16.34
C ILE A 39 14.80 4.96 -17.53
N THR A 40 14.60 4.34 -18.69
CA THR A 40 14.20 5.02 -19.93
C THR A 40 12.69 5.21 -20.05
N SER A 41 11.92 4.26 -19.49
CA SER A 41 10.46 4.37 -19.44
C SER A 41 9.91 3.63 -18.24
N ILE A 42 8.79 4.10 -17.72
CA ILE A 42 8.02 3.44 -16.65
C ILE A 42 6.70 2.97 -17.23
N LYS A 43 6.30 1.75 -16.88
CA LYS A 43 5.00 1.17 -17.21
C LYS A 43 4.24 0.82 -15.95
N ILE A 44 2.94 1.07 -15.99
CA ILE A 44 1.97 0.66 -14.97
C ILE A 44 1.03 -0.35 -15.61
N GLU A 45 1.00 -1.56 -15.07
CA GLU A 45 0.30 -2.71 -15.62
C GLU A 45 -0.64 -3.31 -14.58
N ASP A 46 -1.87 -3.64 -14.98
CA ASP A 46 -2.81 -4.32 -14.10
C ASP A 46 -2.56 -5.84 -14.04
N PHE A 47 -3.30 -6.52 -13.17
CA PHE A 47 -3.18 -7.97 -13.01
C PHE A 47 -3.60 -8.78 -14.25
N ASP A 48 -4.35 -8.17 -15.16
CA ASP A 48 -4.77 -8.81 -16.41
C ASP A 48 -3.72 -8.64 -17.53
N GLY A 49 -2.61 -7.94 -17.24
CA GLY A 49 -1.53 -7.68 -18.18
C GLY A 49 -1.77 -6.49 -19.10
N ASN A 50 -2.73 -5.63 -18.78
CA ASN A 50 -2.99 -4.43 -19.59
C ASN A 50 -2.15 -3.26 -19.11
N ILE A 51 -1.43 -2.61 -20.01
CA ILE A 51 -0.70 -1.39 -19.73
C ILE A 51 -1.69 -0.24 -19.54
N LYS A 52 -1.82 0.27 -18.32
CA LYS A 52 -2.66 1.40 -17.98
C LYS A 52 -2.02 2.74 -18.28
N LYS A 53 -0.72 2.81 -18.09
CA LYS A 53 0.05 4.03 -18.33
C LYS A 53 1.49 3.68 -18.70
N GLU A 54 2.03 4.44 -19.64
CA GLU A 54 3.45 4.46 -19.96
C GLU A 54 3.94 5.91 -19.85
N TYR A 55 5.10 6.09 -19.26
CA TYR A 55 5.76 7.38 -19.11
C TYR A 55 7.19 7.29 -19.61
N HIS A 56 7.61 8.22 -20.43
CA HIS A 56 8.99 8.46 -20.83
C HIS A 56 9.18 9.97 -21.06
N GLN A 57 10.40 10.43 -20.94
CA GLN A 57 10.77 11.81 -21.22
C GLN A 57 12.03 11.84 -22.07
N ASP A 58 11.91 12.35 -23.28
CA ASP A 58 13.01 12.42 -24.23
C ASP A 58 14.19 13.23 -23.68
N GLY A 59 15.40 12.66 -23.79
CA GLY A 59 16.62 13.29 -23.31
C GLY A 59 16.90 13.14 -21.82
N TYR A 60 16.02 12.49 -21.08
CA TYR A 60 16.18 12.25 -19.63
C TYR A 60 16.09 10.78 -19.28
N TYR A 61 16.76 10.44 -18.19
CA TYR A 61 16.61 9.17 -17.48
C TYR A 61 15.81 9.39 -16.22
N ILE A 62 14.98 8.45 -15.87
CA ILE A 62 14.25 8.46 -14.62
C ILE A 62 15.12 7.78 -13.57
N THR A 63 15.36 8.48 -12.46
CA THR A 63 16.16 7.98 -11.33
C THR A 63 15.42 8.23 -10.02
N GLU A 64 15.83 7.53 -8.95
CA GLU A 64 15.28 7.71 -7.59
C GLU A 64 13.75 7.69 -7.54
N VAL A 65 13.18 6.58 -7.97
CA VAL A 65 11.73 6.40 -7.98
C VAL A 65 11.22 6.04 -6.57
N MET A 66 10.26 6.81 -6.08
CA MET A 66 9.55 6.57 -4.83
C MET A 66 8.08 6.29 -5.12
N VAL A 67 7.63 5.09 -4.79
CA VAL A 67 6.24 4.66 -5.03
C VAL A 67 5.47 4.76 -3.71
N GLY A 68 4.45 5.61 -3.69
CA GLY A 68 3.47 5.74 -2.61
C GLY A 68 2.14 5.08 -2.98
N SER A 69 1.16 5.15 -2.08
CA SER A 69 -0.17 4.54 -2.27
C SER A 69 -0.98 5.18 -3.41
N SER A 70 -0.86 6.47 -3.61
CA SER A 70 -1.63 7.23 -4.61
C SER A 70 -0.77 8.07 -5.57
N MET A 71 0.53 8.13 -5.32
CA MET A 71 1.43 8.95 -6.11
C MET A 71 2.80 8.27 -6.17
N MET A 72 3.42 8.35 -7.33
CA MET A 72 4.81 8.00 -7.56
C MET A 72 5.58 9.25 -7.93
N GLU A 73 6.70 9.51 -7.25
CA GLU A 73 7.60 10.61 -7.53
C GLU A 73 8.94 10.08 -8.03
N PHE A 74 9.58 10.81 -8.91
CA PHE A 74 10.88 10.42 -9.46
C PHE A 74 11.67 11.62 -9.96
N ASN A 75 12.99 11.44 -10.03
CA ASN A 75 13.88 12.43 -10.60
C ASN A 75 14.06 12.22 -12.11
N LEU A 76 14.11 13.33 -12.85
CA LEU A 76 14.55 13.38 -14.25
C LEU A 76 16.01 13.83 -14.30
N SER A 77 16.88 12.96 -14.82
CA SER A 77 18.33 13.12 -14.79
C SER A 77 18.93 13.07 -16.18
N GLU A 78 19.98 13.84 -16.42
CA GLU A 78 20.85 13.71 -17.58
C GLU A 78 22.03 12.80 -17.25
N LYS A 79 22.41 11.94 -18.19
CA LYS A 79 23.58 11.07 -18.09
C LYS A 79 24.80 11.81 -18.68
N ASN A 80 25.81 12.05 -17.86
CA ASN A 80 27.08 12.63 -18.25
C ASN A 80 28.21 11.66 -17.92
N GLY A 81 28.66 10.89 -18.91
CA GLY A 81 29.62 9.81 -18.67
C GLY A 81 29.07 8.76 -17.72
N ASN A 82 29.69 8.58 -16.57
CA ASN A 82 29.28 7.61 -15.56
C ASN A 82 28.50 8.24 -14.38
N VAL A 83 27.84 9.37 -14.59
CA VAL A 83 27.10 10.07 -13.52
C VAL A 83 25.75 10.51 -14.04
N TYR A 84 24.72 10.33 -13.22
CA TYR A 84 23.41 10.94 -13.40
C TYR A 84 23.31 12.26 -12.64
N THR A 85 22.91 13.32 -13.34
CA THR A 85 22.70 14.64 -12.73
C THR A 85 21.23 14.98 -12.77
N VAL A 86 20.61 15.10 -11.60
CA VAL A 86 19.19 15.48 -11.47
C VAL A 86 18.97 16.88 -12.02
N LYS A 87 18.01 17.02 -12.92
CA LYS A 87 17.61 18.31 -13.53
C LYS A 87 16.22 18.74 -13.09
N ASN A 88 15.33 17.79 -12.93
CA ASN A 88 13.94 18.08 -12.59
C ASN A 88 13.34 16.93 -11.76
N LYS A 89 12.16 17.16 -11.23
CA LYS A 89 11.31 16.14 -10.59
C LYS A 89 9.97 16.08 -11.29
N ASP A 90 9.43 14.89 -11.39
CA ASP A 90 8.08 14.69 -11.92
C ASP A 90 7.34 13.63 -11.10
N ASN A 91 6.05 13.50 -11.35
CA ASN A 91 5.22 12.57 -10.61
C ASN A 91 4.12 11.96 -11.47
N ILE A 92 3.65 10.80 -11.05
CA ILE A 92 2.45 10.17 -11.59
C ILE A 92 1.46 10.00 -10.46
N MET A 93 0.30 10.65 -10.59
CA MET A 93 -0.79 10.49 -9.63
C MET A 93 -1.78 9.44 -10.10
N ASN A 94 -2.23 8.62 -9.18
CA ASN A 94 -3.38 7.75 -9.40
C ASN A 94 -4.63 8.44 -8.85
N ASN A 95 -5.48 8.89 -9.75
CA ASN A 95 -6.74 9.57 -9.40
C ASN A 95 -7.90 8.59 -9.11
N LYS A 96 -7.66 7.28 -9.19
CA LYS A 96 -8.67 6.31 -8.77
C LYS A 96 -8.76 6.32 -7.26
N LYS A 97 -9.93 6.65 -6.75
CA LYS A 97 -10.28 6.29 -5.35
C LYS A 97 -10.21 4.78 -5.26
N THR A 98 -9.21 4.27 -4.57
CA THR A 98 -9.12 2.84 -4.29
C THR A 98 -10.17 2.48 -3.27
N SER A 99 -10.82 1.36 -3.50
CA SER A 99 -11.61 0.67 -2.47
C SER A 99 -10.76 0.24 -1.25
N ALA A 100 -9.44 0.39 -1.32
CA ALA A 100 -8.50 0.09 -0.23
C ALA A 100 -8.67 1.01 0.98
N ASP A 101 -9.28 2.17 0.82
CA ASP A 101 -9.56 3.09 1.92
C ASP A 101 -10.89 2.80 2.63
N LEU A 102 -11.55 1.66 2.33
CA LEU A 102 -12.79 1.27 3.00
C LEU A 102 -12.56 0.94 4.47
N VAL A 103 -11.39 0.48 4.83
CA VAL A 103 -11.02 0.10 6.19
C VAL A 103 -9.63 0.61 6.53
N SER A 104 -9.51 1.42 7.56
CA SER A 104 -8.21 1.80 8.13
C SER A 104 -8.07 1.26 9.55
N VAL A 105 -6.83 0.99 9.95
CA VAL A 105 -6.50 0.57 11.31
C VAL A 105 -5.87 1.75 12.03
N GLU A 106 -6.56 2.26 13.04
CA GLU A 106 -6.06 3.33 13.89
C GLU A 106 -5.65 2.79 15.26
N GLN A 107 -4.49 3.23 15.74
CA GLN A 107 -4.07 2.99 17.11
C GLN A 107 -4.19 4.27 17.92
N THR A 108 -4.93 4.17 19.02
CA THR A 108 -5.08 5.26 19.98
C THR A 108 -4.66 4.77 21.35
N SER A 109 -3.86 5.54 22.07
CA SER A 109 -3.52 5.24 23.46
C SER A 109 -4.27 6.16 24.40
N THR A 110 -4.85 5.60 25.45
CA THR A 110 -5.46 6.37 26.53
C THR A 110 -4.77 6.02 27.85
N THR A 111 -4.75 6.97 28.78
CA THR A 111 -4.17 6.75 30.12
C THR A 111 -4.88 5.66 30.93
N ARG A 112 -6.10 5.33 30.55
CA ARG A 112 -6.94 4.31 31.23
C ARG A 112 -6.89 2.92 30.60
N GLN A 113 -6.72 2.84 29.28
CA GLN A 113 -6.92 1.59 28.51
C GLN A 113 -5.68 1.12 27.75
N GLY A 114 -4.53 1.82 27.88
CA GLY A 114 -3.37 1.49 27.10
C GLY A 114 -3.61 1.69 25.59
N VAL A 115 -3.18 0.74 24.76
CA VAL A 115 -3.33 0.80 23.29
C VAL A 115 -4.66 0.22 22.86
N ILE A 116 -5.47 1.02 22.16
CA ILE A 116 -6.73 0.62 21.55
C ILE A 116 -6.49 0.57 20.03
N VAL A 117 -6.82 -0.55 19.42
CA VAL A 117 -6.82 -0.72 17.96
C VAL A 117 -8.27 -0.58 17.47
N LYS A 118 -8.49 0.37 16.55
CA LYS A 118 -9.80 0.61 15.93
C LYS A 118 -9.74 0.27 14.46
N LEU A 119 -10.77 -0.37 13.97
CA LEU A 119 -11.06 -0.46 12.55
C LEU A 119 -12.00 0.70 12.18
N VAL A 120 -11.56 1.57 11.31
CA VAL A 120 -12.35 2.70 10.83
C VAL A 120 -12.80 2.40 9.41
N PHE A 121 -14.11 2.41 9.19
CA PHE A 121 -14.71 2.20 7.89
C PHE A 121 -15.10 3.55 7.30
N THR A 122 -14.74 3.78 6.03
CA THR A 122 -15.11 5.02 5.31
C THR A 122 -16.57 5.05 4.97
N ASP A 123 -17.13 3.87 4.63
CA ASP A 123 -18.55 3.69 4.37
C ASP A 123 -19.13 2.64 5.33
N LYS A 124 -20.44 2.73 5.60
CA LYS A 124 -21.13 1.75 6.43
C LYS A 124 -21.01 0.38 5.76
N PRO A 125 -20.39 -0.63 6.43
CA PRO A 125 -20.31 -1.95 5.86
C PRO A 125 -21.71 -2.54 5.69
N GLU A 126 -22.03 -2.97 4.47
CA GLU A 126 -23.22 -3.79 4.21
C GLU A 126 -22.89 -5.22 4.66
N ALA A 127 -23.41 -5.62 5.79
CA ALA A 127 -23.32 -6.99 6.28
C ALA A 127 -24.73 -7.51 6.54
N ASP A 128 -25.07 -8.60 5.90
CA ASP A 128 -26.39 -9.24 6.08
C ASP A 128 -26.54 -9.81 7.49
N GLU A 129 -25.48 -10.35 8.07
CA GLU A 129 -25.40 -10.74 9.48
C GLU A 129 -23.96 -10.62 10.01
N PRO A 130 -23.73 -9.96 11.15
CA PRO A 130 -22.38 -9.92 11.74
C PRO A 130 -21.98 -11.30 12.27
N LEU A 131 -20.87 -11.85 11.78
CA LEU A 131 -20.27 -13.05 12.36
C LEU A 131 -19.44 -12.62 13.58
N ILE A 132 -19.94 -12.96 14.77
CA ILE A 132 -19.21 -12.71 16.02
C ILE A 132 -18.28 -13.89 16.26
N LEU A 133 -16.97 -13.67 16.06
CA LEU A 133 -15.94 -14.63 16.42
C LEU A 133 -15.49 -14.36 17.86
N THR A 134 -15.88 -15.21 18.77
CA THR A 134 -15.32 -15.18 20.11
C THR A 134 -14.00 -15.94 20.15
N ALA A 135 -12.93 -15.30 20.61
CA ALA A 135 -11.68 -15.99 20.87
C ALA A 135 -11.90 -17.03 21.98
N LYS A 136 -11.77 -18.32 21.65
CA LYS A 136 -11.71 -19.36 22.66
C LYS A 136 -10.35 -19.29 23.36
N ILE A 137 -10.23 -18.48 24.39
CA ILE A 137 -9.11 -18.59 25.32
C ILE A 137 -9.37 -19.84 26.14
N LYS A 138 -8.67 -20.92 25.82
CA LYS A 138 -8.56 -22.07 26.71
C LYS A 138 -7.64 -21.72 27.89
N ASN A 139 -8.10 -20.89 28.80
CA ASN A 139 -7.57 -20.87 30.15
C ASN A 139 -8.38 -21.90 30.93
N GLY A 140 -7.70 -22.89 31.50
CA GLY A 140 -8.28 -24.06 32.12
C GLY A 140 -9.12 -23.84 33.40
N ASN A 141 -9.86 -22.77 33.50
CA ASN A 141 -10.85 -22.51 34.52
C ASN A 141 -12.20 -22.21 33.86
N GLU A 142 -13.17 -23.04 34.15
CA GLU A 142 -14.50 -23.15 33.58
C GLU A 142 -15.46 -22.01 33.97
N ASN A 143 -15.12 -20.77 33.69
CA ASN A 143 -16.08 -19.69 33.78
C ASN A 143 -16.42 -19.20 32.36
N ILE A 144 -17.21 -20.03 31.65
CA ILE A 144 -17.84 -19.57 30.41
C ILE A 144 -19.11 -18.82 30.83
N VAL A 145 -19.09 -17.50 30.71
CA VAL A 145 -20.30 -16.68 30.79
C VAL A 145 -20.96 -16.76 29.43
N GLN A 146 -22.03 -17.52 29.32
CA GLN A 146 -22.85 -17.58 28.10
C GLN A 146 -23.86 -16.45 28.21
N VAL A 147 -23.71 -15.41 27.38
CA VAL A 147 -24.67 -14.30 27.29
C VAL A 147 -25.67 -14.67 26.20
N GLU A 148 -26.92 -14.97 26.60
CA GLU A 148 -28.00 -15.08 25.64
C GLU A 148 -28.51 -13.68 25.30
N VAL A 149 -28.28 -13.26 24.07
CA VAL A 149 -28.77 -11.98 23.56
C VAL A 149 -30.10 -12.22 22.84
N ASP A 150 -31.18 -11.58 23.30
CA ASP A 150 -32.46 -11.60 22.61
C ASP A 150 -32.33 -10.85 21.27
N LYS A 151 -32.32 -11.61 20.19
CA LYS A 151 -32.15 -11.08 18.82
C LYS A 151 -33.31 -10.15 18.40
N SER A 152 -34.43 -10.16 19.08
CA SER A 152 -35.60 -9.30 18.76
C SER A 152 -35.39 -7.84 19.21
N GLN A 153 -34.39 -7.57 20.07
CA GLN A 153 -34.08 -6.26 20.58
C GLN A 153 -32.82 -5.63 19.96
N LEU A 154 -32.16 -6.30 19.03
CA LEU A 154 -30.99 -5.82 18.30
C LEU A 154 -31.38 -4.84 17.19
N GLY A 155 -31.97 -3.71 17.56
CA GLY A 155 -31.93 -2.52 16.70
C GLY A 155 -30.56 -1.90 16.83
N ASN A 156 -29.82 -1.64 15.78
CA ASN A 156 -28.60 -0.82 15.63
C ASN A 156 -27.82 -0.47 16.93
N VAL A 157 -27.67 -1.41 17.85
CA VAL A 157 -26.97 -1.22 19.12
C VAL A 157 -25.60 -1.90 18.99
N TYR A 158 -24.55 -1.13 19.19
CA TYR A 158 -23.18 -1.61 19.21
C TYR A 158 -22.78 -1.87 20.66
N TYR A 159 -22.29 -3.08 20.94
CA TYR A 159 -21.75 -3.43 22.25
C TYR A 159 -20.23 -3.29 22.22
N VAL A 160 -19.67 -2.54 23.13
CA VAL A 160 -18.22 -2.47 23.33
C VAL A 160 -17.87 -3.39 24.49
N TYR A 161 -17.13 -4.44 24.21
CA TYR A 161 -16.58 -5.30 25.24
C TYR A 161 -15.21 -4.80 25.67
N ALA A 162 -15.09 -4.37 26.90
CA ALA A 162 -13.82 -3.98 27.49
C ALA A 162 -13.68 -4.51 28.93
N ARG A 163 -12.52 -5.10 29.22
CA ARG A 163 -12.14 -5.57 30.57
C ARG A 163 -13.06 -6.60 31.21
N GLY A 164 -13.67 -7.51 30.41
CA GLY A 164 -14.50 -8.57 30.93
C GLY A 164 -15.92 -8.13 31.33
N GLY A 165 -16.35 -6.93 30.95
CA GLY A 165 -17.71 -6.42 31.09
C GLY A 165 -18.29 -5.97 29.75
N LEU A 166 -19.59 -6.14 29.58
CA LEU A 166 -20.39 -5.56 28.51
C LEU A 166 -21.06 -4.30 29.07
N ASP A 167 -20.82 -3.15 28.43
CA ASP A 167 -21.54 -1.89 28.64
C ASP A 167 -22.43 -1.61 27.44
#